data_f03e4607253e47917e60d3a03beb8629
#
_entry.id   f03e4607253e47917e60d3a03beb8629
#
_cell.length_a   1.000
_cell.length_b   1.000
_cell.length_c   1.000
_cell.angle_alpha   90.00
_cell.angle_beta   90.00
_cell.angle_gamma   90.00
#
_symmetry.space_group_name_H-M   'P 1'
#
loop_
_entity.id
_entity.type
_entity.pdbx_description
1 polymer ?
#
loop_
_entity_poly.entity_id
_entity_poly.type
_entity_poly.pdbx_seq_one_letter_code
_entity_poly.pdbx_strand_id
1 'polypeptide(L)'
;ANLFIRRTIERGLTCPLSFLMYEHMPLPLKCGVAGVGYLGKHHARLYNALEGAELAGVFEPNDEAANAVCADYGCPRYSSLEELGAACEAVSVVCPTNRHAEVAHTLIDHGCHLLVEKPLCVSSEEAESILKRANAAKVLVQVGHIEHYNPVMTFLEGEVDQPKYLTVERLAPFQPRGTEVGVV
;
A
#
# COMPACT_ATOMS: atom_id res chain seq x y z
N ALA A 1 11.29 7.59 11.49
CA ALA A 1 11.27 6.40 10.59
C ALA A 1 12.23 5.32 11.09
N ASN A 2 13.53 5.63 11.29
CA ASN A 2 14.54 4.66 11.73
C ASN A 2 14.24 3.98 13.07
N LEU A 3 13.61 4.67 14.02
CA LEU A 3 13.31 4.12 15.35
C LEU A 3 12.17 3.11 15.31
N PHE A 4 11.21 3.30 14.40
CA PHE A 4 10.05 2.42 14.26
C PHE A 4 10.42 1.10 13.57
N ILE A 5 11.22 1.15 12.52
CA ILE A 5 11.75 -0.03 11.82
C ILE A 5 12.61 -0.88 12.75
N ARG A 6 13.50 -0.27 13.57
CA ARG A 6 14.29 -0.98 14.58
C ARG A 6 13.42 -1.74 15.58
N ARG A 7 12.34 -1.15 16.09
CA ARG A 7 11.43 -1.83 17.04
C ARG A 7 10.69 -3.02 16.44
N THR A 8 10.33 -2.97 15.16
CA THR A 8 9.69 -4.09 14.45
C THR A 8 10.67 -5.25 14.28
N ILE A 9 11.94 -4.95 14.01
CA ILE A 9 13.03 -5.94 13.89
C ILE A 9 13.29 -6.66 15.22
N GLU A 10 13.35 -5.93 16.32
CA GLU A 10 13.60 -6.49 17.66
C GLU A 10 12.49 -7.44 18.13
N ARG A 11 11.29 -7.37 17.55
CA ARG A 11 10.15 -8.23 17.89
C ARG A 11 9.99 -9.48 17.02
N GLY A 12 10.96 -9.82 16.18
CA GLY A 12 10.99 -11.08 15.41
C GLY A 12 9.99 -11.17 14.26
N LEU A 13 9.36 -10.05 13.87
CA LEU A 13 8.40 -9.96 12.75
C LEU A 13 9.08 -9.64 11.40
N THR A 14 10.35 -9.95 11.25
CA THR A 14 11.11 -9.59 10.06
C THR A 14 11.14 -10.73 9.04
N CYS A 15 10.65 -10.45 7.84
CA CYS A 15 11.18 -11.11 6.67
C CYS A 15 12.65 -10.67 6.50
N PRO A 16 13.65 -11.57 6.55
CA PRO A 16 15.07 -11.21 6.45
C PRO A 16 15.42 -10.44 5.18
N LEU A 17 14.63 -10.61 4.12
CA LEU A 17 14.80 -9.90 2.83
C LEU A 17 14.43 -8.42 2.93
N SER A 18 13.48 -8.03 3.78
CA SER A 18 13.04 -6.64 3.90
C SER A 18 14.11 -5.74 4.51
N PHE A 19 14.91 -6.24 5.43
CA PHE A 19 15.97 -5.48 6.09
C PHE A 19 17.16 -5.19 5.17
N LEU A 20 17.64 -6.20 4.45
CA LEU A 20 18.78 -6.06 3.53
C LEU A 20 18.46 -5.16 2.33
N MET A 21 17.21 -5.13 1.89
CA MET A 21 16.80 -4.27 0.77
C MET A 21 16.69 -2.80 1.17
N TYR A 22 16.27 -2.51 2.41
CA TYR A 22 16.08 -1.13 2.87
C TYR A 22 17.38 -0.33 2.98
N GLU A 23 18.49 -0.96 3.36
CA GLU A 23 19.80 -0.27 3.49
C GLU A 23 20.39 0.19 2.15
N HIS A 24 19.87 -0.32 1.03
CA HIS A 24 20.42 -0.06 -0.31
C HIS A 24 19.47 0.71 -1.24
N MET A 25 18.28 1.10 -0.75
CA MET A 25 17.36 1.89 -1.58
C MET A 25 17.81 3.36 -1.64
N PRO A 26 17.92 3.92 -2.85
CA PRO A 26 18.26 5.34 -2.98
C PRO A 26 17.15 6.21 -2.35
N LEU A 27 17.53 7.30 -1.73
CA LEU A 27 16.59 8.29 -1.22
C LEU A 27 16.73 9.59 -2.02
N PRO A 28 15.61 10.27 -2.33
CA PRO A 28 14.23 9.92 -2.02
C PRO A 28 13.72 8.75 -2.87
N LEU A 29 12.90 7.85 -2.25
CA LEU A 29 12.26 6.75 -2.95
C LEU A 29 11.18 7.28 -3.90
N LYS A 30 11.25 6.92 -5.18
CA LYS A 30 10.24 7.32 -6.18
C LYS A 30 8.95 6.52 -6.00
N CYS A 31 7.93 7.19 -5.47
CA CYS A 31 6.64 6.59 -5.15
C CYS A 31 5.57 7.02 -6.14
N GLY A 32 4.76 6.06 -6.58
CA GLY A 32 3.58 6.29 -7.40
C GLY A 32 2.27 5.90 -6.73
N VAL A 33 1.15 6.34 -7.31
CA VAL A 33 -0.19 5.92 -6.86
C VAL A 33 -1.02 5.47 -8.06
N ALA A 34 -1.46 4.22 -8.03
CA ALA A 34 -2.41 3.66 -8.99
C ALA A 34 -3.83 3.71 -8.40
N GLY A 35 -4.63 4.63 -8.90
CA GLY A 35 -5.95 4.99 -8.37
C GLY A 35 -5.88 6.15 -7.39
N VAL A 36 -6.37 7.35 -7.80
CA VAL A 36 -6.38 8.55 -6.93
C VAL A 36 -7.80 9.02 -6.61
N GLY A 37 -8.72 8.08 -6.47
CA GLY A 37 -10.07 8.33 -5.96
C GLY A 37 -10.07 8.76 -4.49
N TYR A 38 -11.14 8.41 -3.75
CA TYR A 38 -11.35 8.84 -2.37
C TYR A 38 -10.17 8.56 -1.42
N LEU A 39 -9.56 7.36 -1.47
CA LEU A 39 -8.42 7.00 -0.63
C LEU A 39 -7.08 7.36 -1.27
N GLY A 40 -6.91 7.14 -2.57
CA GLY A 40 -5.62 7.30 -3.25
C GLY A 40 -5.07 8.73 -3.23
N LYS A 41 -5.93 9.75 -3.23
CA LYS A 41 -5.49 11.14 -3.02
C LYS A 41 -4.76 11.35 -1.69
N HIS A 42 -5.11 10.58 -0.65
CA HIS A 42 -4.41 10.65 0.63
C HIS A 42 -3.03 9.98 0.57
N HIS A 43 -2.88 8.89 -0.21
CA HIS A 43 -1.57 8.29 -0.47
C HIS A 43 -0.67 9.27 -1.23
N ALA A 44 -1.17 9.93 -2.29
CA ALA A 44 -0.43 10.96 -3.01
C ALA A 44 0.01 12.11 -2.09
N ARG A 45 -0.90 12.62 -1.26
CA ARG A 45 -0.59 13.65 -0.26
C ARG A 45 0.51 13.22 0.70
N LEU A 46 0.47 11.98 1.16
CA LEU A 46 1.47 11.47 2.09
C LEU A 46 2.85 11.33 1.43
N TYR A 47 2.93 10.78 0.22
CA TYR A 47 4.20 10.68 -0.50
C TYR A 47 4.80 12.06 -0.81
N ASN A 48 3.97 13.06 -1.11
CA ASN A 48 4.43 14.43 -1.30
C ASN A 48 4.95 15.09 0.00
N ALA A 49 4.51 14.63 1.17
CA ALA A 49 4.85 15.22 2.46
C ALA A 49 5.94 14.45 3.23
N LEU A 50 6.19 13.18 2.91
CA LEU A 50 7.12 12.34 3.65
C LEU A 50 8.56 12.64 3.26
N GLU A 51 9.40 12.89 4.27
CA GLU A 51 10.84 12.92 4.10
C GLU A 51 11.34 11.54 3.62
N GLY A 52 12.13 11.52 2.56
CA GLY A 52 12.65 10.30 1.95
C GLY A 52 11.73 9.65 0.92
N ALA A 53 10.59 10.26 0.57
CA ALA A 53 9.75 9.87 -0.55
C ALA A 53 9.61 11.01 -1.56
N GLU A 54 9.49 10.67 -2.83
CA GLU A 54 9.18 11.58 -3.93
C GLU A 54 7.90 11.07 -4.60
N LEU A 55 6.87 11.91 -4.70
CA LEU A 55 5.69 11.58 -5.49
C LEU A 55 6.04 11.68 -6.98
N ALA A 56 6.48 10.57 -7.56
CA ALA A 56 6.92 10.47 -8.95
C ALA A 56 5.76 10.53 -9.96
N GLY A 57 4.52 10.25 -9.53
CA GLY A 57 3.33 10.44 -10.34
C GLY A 57 2.16 9.54 -9.99
N VAL A 58 1.10 9.66 -10.80
CA VAL A 58 -0.14 8.93 -10.58
C VAL A 58 -0.68 8.31 -11.87
N PHE A 59 -1.40 7.21 -11.74
CA PHE A 59 -2.25 6.64 -12.78
C PHE A 59 -3.70 6.61 -12.28
N GLU A 60 -4.60 7.23 -13.03
CA GLU A 60 -6.04 7.28 -12.74
C GLU A 60 -6.81 7.44 -14.06
N PRO A 61 -7.75 6.54 -14.38
CA PRO A 61 -8.59 6.65 -15.57
C PRO A 61 -9.53 7.87 -15.56
N ASN A 62 -9.98 8.30 -14.38
CA ASN A 62 -10.85 9.47 -14.25
C ASN A 62 -10.03 10.75 -14.37
N ASP A 63 -10.30 11.53 -15.43
CA ASP A 63 -9.55 12.75 -15.75
C ASP A 63 -9.66 13.82 -14.67
N GLU A 64 -10.84 14.01 -14.08
CA GLU A 64 -11.07 15.01 -13.04
C GLU A 64 -10.26 14.70 -11.78
N ALA A 65 -10.32 13.44 -11.31
CA ALA A 65 -9.58 12.99 -10.14
C ALA A 65 -8.06 13.07 -10.36
N ALA A 66 -7.58 12.62 -11.51
CA ALA A 66 -6.16 12.70 -11.86
C ALA A 66 -5.65 14.13 -11.91
N ASN A 67 -6.37 15.01 -12.64
CA ASN A 67 -5.96 16.40 -12.82
C ASN A 67 -5.97 17.17 -11.49
N ALA A 68 -6.92 16.90 -10.59
CA ALA A 68 -6.97 17.52 -9.28
C ALA A 68 -5.71 17.20 -8.46
N VAL A 69 -5.33 15.92 -8.39
CA VAL A 69 -4.13 15.49 -7.65
C VAL A 69 -2.84 16.01 -8.27
N CYS A 70 -2.75 16.01 -9.61
CA CYS A 70 -1.58 16.56 -10.29
C CYS A 70 -1.44 18.06 -10.09
N ALA A 71 -2.55 18.81 -10.08
CA ALA A 71 -2.54 20.25 -9.81
C ALA A 71 -2.15 20.57 -8.36
N ASP A 72 -2.64 19.77 -7.38
CA ASP A 72 -2.37 19.97 -5.95
C ASP A 72 -0.90 19.71 -5.59
N TYR A 73 -0.25 18.73 -6.23
CA TYR A 73 1.08 18.28 -5.85
C TYR A 73 2.15 18.44 -6.93
N GLY A 74 1.80 18.94 -8.11
CA GLY A 74 2.77 19.16 -9.20
C GLY A 74 3.36 17.86 -9.77
N CYS A 75 2.70 16.70 -9.58
CA CYS A 75 3.19 15.42 -10.05
C CYS A 75 2.69 15.09 -11.46
N PRO A 76 3.43 14.29 -12.26
CA PRO A 76 2.97 13.84 -13.56
C PRO A 76 1.80 12.85 -13.46
N ARG A 77 0.93 12.87 -14.47
CA ARG A 77 -0.04 11.81 -14.73
C ARG A 77 0.50 10.90 -15.81
N TYR A 78 0.48 9.60 -15.56
CA TYR A 78 0.84 8.59 -16.55
C TYR A 78 -0.40 8.05 -17.27
N SER A 79 -0.24 7.71 -18.53
CA SER A 79 -1.35 7.24 -19.38
C SER A 79 -1.60 5.74 -19.22
N SER A 80 -0.63 5.00 -18.66
CA SER A 80 -0.74 3.57 -18.39
C SER A 80 -0.02 3.16 -17.10
N LEU A 81 -0.32 1.95 -16.63
CA LEU A 81 0.35 1.35 -15.47
C LEU A 81 1.82 1.02 -15.76
N GLU A 82 2.13 0.68 -16.99
CA GLU A 82 3.49 0.40 -17.46
C GLU A 82 4.36 1.65 -17.37
N GLU A 83 3.84 2.80 -17.80
CA GLU A 83 4.53 4.09 -17.69
C GLU A 83 4.76 4.48 -16.22
N LEU A 84 3.73 4.31 -15.37
CA LEU A 84 3.86 4.53 -13.94
C LEU A 84 4.92 3.60 -13.32
N GLY A 85 4.86 2.30 -13.66
CA GLY A 85 5.80 1.30 -13.16
C GLY A 85 7.24 1.56 -13.59
N ALA A 86 7.45 2.03 -14.82
CA ALA A 86 8.78 2.39 -15.31
C ALA A 86 9.37 3.64 -14.61
N ALA A 87 8.53 4.48 -14.04
CA ALA A 87 8.95 5.73 -13.38
C ALA A 87 9.13 5.61 -11.86
N CYS A 88 8.60 4.54 -11.25
CA CYS A 88 8.51 4.39 -9.80
C CYS A 88 9.28 3.17 -9.29
N GLU A 89 9.79 3.28 -8.06
CA GLU A 89 10.39 2.16 -7.32
C GLU A 89 9.37 1.50 -6.38
N ALA A 90 8.38 2.26 -5.92
CA ALA A 90 7.29 1.77 -5.10
C ALA A 90 5.96 2.39 -5.54
N VAL A 91 4.87 1.61 -5.50
CA VAL A 91 3.55 2.08 -5.91
C VAL A 91 2.47 1.67 -4.91
N SER A 92 1.64 2.62 -4.52
CA SER A 92 0.38 2.32 -3.82
C SER A 92 -0.70 1.92 -4.82
N VAL A 93 -1.28 0.74 -4.63
CA VAL A 93 -2.42 0.23 -5.40
C VAL A 93 -3.71 0.52 -4.62
N VAL A 94 -4.48 1.50 -5.09
CA VAL A 94 -5.66 2.06 -4.40
C VAL A 94 -6.87 2.14 -5.36
N CYS A 95 -6.90 1.29 -6.34
CA CYS A 95 -8.00 1.11 -7.27
C CYS A 95 -9.11 0.21 -6.66
N PRO A 96 -10.22 -0.06 -7.34
CA PRO A 96 -11.22 -1.04 -6.90
C PRO A 96 -10.61 -2.44 -6.69
N THR A 97 -11.08 -3.16 -5.65
CA THR A 97 -10.48 -4.43 -5.21
C THR A 97 -10.39 -5.48 -6.32
N ASN A 98 -11.39 -5.54 -7.18
CA ASN A 98 -11.42 -6.47 -8.33
C ASN A 98 -10.35 -6.17 -9.40
N ARG A 99 -9.64 -5.07 -9.28
CA ARG A 99 -8.53 -4.69 -10.17
C ARG A 99 -7.15 -4.84 -9.49
N HIS A 100 -7.12 -5.11 -8.17
CA HIS A 100 -5.87 -5.17 -7.43
C HIS A 100 -4.88 -6.18 -8.01
N ALA A 101 -5.33 -7.39 -8.32
CA ALA A 101 -4.44 -8.44 -8.84
C ALA A 101 -3.84 -8.08 -10.20
N GLU A 102 -4.63 -7.57 -11.14
CA GLU A 102 -4.17 -7.14 -12.45
C GLU A 102 -3.15 -6.00 -12.34
N VAL A 103 -3.48 -4.97 -11.56
CA VAL A 103 -2.61 -3.81 -11.34
C VAL A 103 -1.32 -4.22 -10.65
N ALA A 104 -1.42 -5.07 -9.61
CA ALA A 104 -0.25 -5.56 -8.89
C ALA A 104 0.68 -6.37 -9.81
N HIS A 105 0.15 -7.24 -10.66
CA HIS A 105 0.96 -8.02 -11.60
C HIS A 105 1.75 -7.12 -12.55
N THR A 106 1.08 -6.13 -13.15
CA THR A 106 1.74 -5.19 -14.06
C THR A 106 2.89 -4.45 -13.38
N LEU A 107 2.65 -3.93 -12.16
CA LEU A 107 3.67 -3.18 -11.43
C LEU A 107 4.82 -4.05 -10.92
N ILE A 108 4.53 -5.29 -10.49
CA ILE A 108 5.56 -6.29 -10.11
C ILE A 108 6.48 -6.60 -11.30
N ASP A 109 5.95 -6.71 -12.52
CA ASP A 109 6.75 -6.96 -13.73
C ASP A 109 7.69 -5.80 -14.07
N HIS A 110 7.38 -4.60 -13.58
CA HIS A 110 8.27 -3.43 -13.68
C HIS A 110 9.23 -3.30 -12.49
N GLY A 111 9.22 -4.26 -11.56
CA GLY A 111 10.13 -4.28 -10.41
C GLY A 111 9.70 -3.37 -9.26
N CYS A 112 8.45 -2.88 -9.24
CA CYS A 112 7.97 -2.00 -8.19
C CYS A 112 7.66 -2.76 -6.91
N HIS A 113 8.04 -2.19 -5.76
CA HIS A 113 7.51 -2.56 -4.46
C HIS A 113 6.08 -2.05 -4.33
N LEU A 114 5.20 -2.80 -3.66
CA LEU A 114 3.78 -2.46 -3.61
C LEU A 114 3.26 -2.26 -2.19
N LEU A 115 2.44 -1.23 -2.01
CA LEU A 115 1.49 -1.08 -0.91
C LEU A 115 0.09 -1.24 -1.49
N VAL A 116 -0.55 -2.39 -1.28
CA VAL A 116 -1.88 -2.67 -1.82
C VAL A 116 -2.93 -2.43 -0.75
N GLU A 117 -3.98 -1.65 -1.08
CA GLU A 117 -5.09 -1.44 -0.15
C GLU A 117 -5.84 -2.74 0.16
N LYS A 118 -6.48 -2.73 1.31
CA LYS A 118 -7.28 -3.87 1.77
C LYS A 118 -8.68 -3.86 1.13
N PRO A 119 -9.25 -5.06 0.85
CA PRO A 119 -8.60 -6.37 0.90
C PRO A 119 -7.57 -6.53 -0.22
N LEU A 120 -6.57 -7.40 -0.03
CA LEU A 120 -5.47 -7.58 -1.01
C LEU A 120 -5.99 -7.86 -2.42
N CYS A 121 -7.02 -8.72 -2.53
CA CYS A 121 -7.66 -9.12 -3.78
C CYS A 121 -8.99 -9.81 -3.48
N VAL A 122 -9.68 -10.35 -4.47
CA VAL A 122 -11.02 -10.94 -4.32
C VAL A 122 -10.99 -12.43 -3.98
N SER A 123 -9.84 -13.12 -4.16
CA SER A 123 -9.71 -14.54 -3.84
C SER A 123 -8.32 -14.91 -3.32
N SER A 124 -8.22 -16.08 -2.66
CA SER A 124 -6.95 -16.64 -2.20
C SER A 124 -6.01 -17.00 -3.34
N GLU A 125 -6.54 -17.47 -4.47
CA GLU A 125 -5.78 -17.82 -5.67
C GLU A 125 -5.09 -16.59 -6.27
N GLU A 126 -5.79 -15.46 -6.32
CA GLU A 126 -5.17 -14.18 -6.73
C GLU A 126 -4.07 -13.74 -5.76
N ALA A 127 -4.31 -13.88 -4.45
CA ALA A 127 -3.30 -13.56 -3.44
C ALA A 127 -2.04 -14.41 -3.59
N GLU A 128 -2.20 -15.72 -3.78
CA GLU A 128 -1.08 -16.64 -4.01
C GLU A 128 -0.32 -16.29 -5.30
N SER A 129 -1.04 -15.92 -6.36
CA SER A 129 -0.45 -15.48 -7.62
C SER A 129 0.40 -14.22 -7.46
N ILE A 130 -0.12 -13.21 -6.75
CA ILE A 130 0.61 -11.96 -6.43
C ILE A 130 1.88 -12.30 -5.65
N LEU A 131 1.78 -13.09 -4.57
CA LEU A 131 2.93 -13.45 -3.73
C LEU A 131 3.99 -14.23 -4.49
N LYS A 132 3.58 -15.20 -5.31
CA LYS A 132 4.51 -15.98 -6.15
C LYS A 132 5.28 -15.08 -7.11
N ARG A 133 4.59 -14.15 -7.75
CA ARG A 133 5.19 -13.20 -8.71
C ARG A 133 6.12 -12.22 -8.02
N ALA A 134 5.72 -11.67 -6.90
CA ALA A 134 6.52 -10.76 -6.08
C ALA A 134 7.82 -11.43 -5.59
N ASN A 135 7.74 -12.67 -5.11
CA ASN A 135 8.91 -13.45 -4.70
C ASN A 135 9.87 -13.72 -5.87
N ALA A 136 9.35 -14.05 -7.06
CA ALA A 136 10.16 -14.27 -8.25
C ALA A 136 10.87 -12.98 -8.71
N ALA A 137 10.19 -11.84 -8.64
CA ALA A 137 10.71 -10.51 -8.98
C ALA A 137 11.57 -9.90 -7.86
N LYS A 138 11.58 -10.49 -6.64
CA LYS A 138 12.26 -9.98 -5.45
C LYS A 138 11.77 -8.60 -5.02
N VAL A 139 10.49 -8.33 -5.17
CA VAL A 139 9.83 -7.10 -4.72
C VAL A 139 8.99 -7.36 -3.47
N LEU A 140 8.79 -6.32 -2.66
CA LEU A 140 7.96 -6.37 -1.46
C LEU A 140 6.51 -6.05 -1.82
N VAL A 141 5.58 -6.79 -1.23
CA VAL A 141 4.16 -6.48 -1.26
C VAL A 141 3.66 -6.38 0.17
N GLN A 142 3.15 -5.21 0.54
CA GLN A 142 2.53 -4.95 1.84
C GLN A 142 1.06 -4.64 1.65
N VAL A 143 0.21 -5.17 2.52
CA VAL A 143 -1.22 -4.84 2.55
C VAL A 143 -1.47 -3.66 3.47
N GLY A 144 -2.36 -2.76 3.07
CA GLY A 144 -2.74 -1.53 3.78
C GLY A 144 -3.52 -1.78 5.09
N HIS A 145 -3.03 -2.64 5.95
CA HIS A 145 -3.60 -2.90 7.28
C HIS A 145 -3.19 -1.80 8.26
N ILE A 146 -3.69 -0.58 8.04
CA ILE A 146 -3.28 0.63 8.78
C ILE A 146 -3.54 0.54 10.28
N GLU A 147 -4.53 -0.22 10.73
CA GLU A 147 -4.83 -0.40 12.16
C GLU A 147 -3.69 -1.11 12.92
N HIS A 148 -2.84 -1.86 12.23
CA HIS A 148 -1.63 -2.42 12.84
C HIS A 148 -0.71 -1.33 13.42
N TYR A 149 -0.76 -0.13 12.87
CA TYR A 149 0.04 1.03 13.30
C TYR A 149 -0.72 1.96 14.27
N ASN A 150 -1.93 1.59 14.66
CA ASN A 150 -2.70 2.35 15.62
C ASN A 150 -2.04 2.28 17.01
N PRO A 151 -1.79 3.41 17.71
CA PRO A 151 -1.19 3.40 19.05
C PRO A 151 -1.94 2.55 20.06
N VAL A 152 -3.26 2.39 19.91
CA VAL A 152 -4.08 1.50 20.75
C VAL A 152 -3.61 0.05 20.64
N MET A 153 -3.18 -0.42 19.45
CA MET A 153 -2.67 -1.78 19.26
C MET A 153 -1.37 -1.98 20.06
N THR A 154 -0.48 -1.00 20.04
CA THR A 154 0.75 -1.05 20.85
C THR A 154 0.45 -1.10 22.35
N PHE A 155 -0.56 -0.34 22.80
CA PHE A 155 -1.03 -0.41 24.20
C PHE A 155 -1.59 -1.80 24.52
N LEU A 156 -2.49 -2.33 23.70
CA LEU A 156 -3.10 -3.65 23.89
C LEU A 156 -2.07 -4.79 23.92
N GLU A 157 -1.05 -4.74 23.07
CA GLU A 157 0.04 -5.72 23.06
C GLU A 157 0.80 -5.77 24.41
N GLY A 158 0.83 -4.66 25.14
CA GLY A 158 1.46 -4.57 26.47
C GLY A 158 0.55 -5.03 27.63
N GLU A 159 -0.76 -4.92 27.46
CA GLU A 159 -1.76 -5.17 28.51
C GLU A 159 -2.42 -6.55 28.42
N VAL A 160 -2.43 -7.15 27.22
CA VAL A 160 -3.16 -8.40 26.96
C VAL A 160 -2.18 -9.55 26.76
N ASP A 161 -2.07 -10.43 27.74
CA ASP A 161 -1.29 -11.65 27.66
C ASP A 161 -2.23 -12.87 27.61
N GLN A 162 -2.08 -13.72 26.58
CA GLN A 162 -2.81 -14.97 26.37
C GLN A 162 -4.34 -14.88 26.54
N PRO A 163 -5.06 -14.02 25.79
CA PRO A 163 -6.50 -13.87 25.96
C PRO A 163 -7.23 -15.17 25.59
N LYS A 164 -8.11 -15.64 26.50
CA LYS A 164 -8.95 -16.81 26.24
C LYS A 164 -10.26 -16.44 25.53
N TYR A 165 -10.68 -15.19 25.64
CA TYR A 165 -11.87 -14.66 25.01
C TYR A 165 -11.68 -13.18 24.72
N LEU A 166 -12.06 -12.73 23.54
CA LEU A 166 -11.98 -11.34 23.11
C LEU A 166 -13.32 -10.92 22.49
N THR A 167 -13.88 -9.82 22.98
CA THR A 167 -15.03 -9.17 22.35
C THR A 167 -14.57 -7.81 21.83
N VAL A 168 -14.79 -7.55 20.54
CA VAL A 168 -14.51 -6.27 19.91
C VAL A 168 -15.79 -5.73 19.28
N GLU A 169 -16.15 -4.49 19.66
CA GLU A 169 -17.28 -3.79 19.08
C GLU A 169 -16.81 -2.52 18.37
N ARG A 170 -17.19 -2.38 17.10
CA ARG A 170 -16.96 -1.17 16.32
C ARG A 170 -18.26 -0.70 15.71
N LEU A 171 -18.85 0.32 16.32
CA LEU A 171 -20.13 0.89 15.90
C LEU A 171 -19.88 2.13 15.04
N ALA A 172 -20.42 2.16 13.84
CA ALA A 172 -20.40 3.31 12.95
C ALA A 172 -21.69 3.36 12.12
N PRO A 173 -22.17 4.54 11.72
CA PRO A 173 -23.26 4.64 10.75
C PRO A 173 -22.91 3.89 9.46
N PHE A 174 -23.90 3.22 8.87
CA PHE A 174 -23.69 2.57 7.57
C PHE A 174 -23.29 3.61 6.52
N GLN A 175 -22.15 3.38 5.89
CA GLN A 175 -21.69 4.13 4.74
C GLN A 175 -21.41 3.15 3.60
N PRO A 176 -22.09 3.25 2.44
CA PRO A 176 -21.77 2.41 1.30
C PRO A 176 -20.34 2.70 0.84
N ARG A 177 -19.47 1.71 0.92
CA ARG A 177 -18.07 1.78 0.47
C ARG A 177 -17.79 0.56 -0.37
N GLY A 178 -17.47 0.78 -1.64
CA GLY A 178 -17.21 -0.30 -2.58
C GLY A 178 -18.47 -1.11 -2.90
N THR A 179 -18.76 -1.27 -4.15
CA THR A 179 -19.88 -2.09 -4.63
C THR A 179 -19.39 -3.37 -5.30
N GLU A 180 -18.06 -3.51 -5.43
CA GLU A 180 -17.42 -4.53 -6.26
C GLU A 180 -17.20 -5.85 -5.50
N VAL A 181 -17.09 -5.78 -4.17
CA VAL A 181 -16.87 -6.97 -3.32
C VAL A 181 -17.81 -6.92 -2.13
N GLY A 182 -18.53 -8.00 -1.92
CA GLY A 182 -19.34 -8.16 -0.72
C GLY A 182 -18.45 -8.14 0.52
N VAL A 183 -18.70 -7.19 1.41
CA VAL A 183 -18.06 -7.18 2.73
C VAL A 183 -18.91 -8.05 3.64
N VAL A 184 -18.36 -9.16 4.11
CA VAL A 184 -18.96 -10.02 5.13
C VAL A 184 -18.66 -9.42 6.50
#